data_8623f3b99e24c00942f6c901cc69708d
#
_entry.id   8623f3b99e24c00942f6c901cc69708d
#
_cell.length_a   1.000
_cell.length_b   1.000
_cell.length_c   1.000
_cell.angle_alpha   90.00
_cell.angle_beta   90.00
_cell.angle_gamma   90.00
#
_symmetry.space_group_name_H-M   'P 1'
#
loop_
_entity.id
_entity.type
_entity.pdbx_description
1 polymer ?
#
loop_
_entity_poly.entity_id
_entity_poly.type
_entity_poly.pdbx_seq_one_letter_code
_entity_poly.pdbx_strand_id
1 'polypeptide(L)'
;MPRYRHPLNINVGMIIFAIIFVYMTFSVYTYAKKEKVQFYEVVEGDIVTDYGYTGIIFRQEDVQYADRAGYIHYYVREGKRAAVGARIYSIDETGSLASLLEEKNETNAVLTNENFSEIKRLLSSFAMNYSDLSYDMTYSLRSTLDASVSEYVNFNTLESMDSMMGQTGAVFYQVKAPASGVISYGIDQYEGLDPSQITAEHFNRSSYTKEITKAGQRIASSDPVYKLITSDDWSIVFPLTEQQLEEYSGRTQLHVTFNSRNLETDGAFSVITGADGSSYGKLDFNQYMVQFISDRYVNFEVEAERVDGLKIPVTSVTTKDFYLIPLEFMAQGGDSSDTGFLKEVYSEKGVSIEFVPVTIYNSTEEYYFIDMGEKSPLKAGDFVIKPDSTERYQIGAKESLQGVYNINKGYAVFKQIEILKSNEEYYTIRKGMDYGLSVYDHIVLNADLVYEGQLIYQ
;
A
#
# COMPACT_ATOMS: atom_id res chain seq x y z
N MET A 1 -25.86 -67.04 45.00
CA MET A 1 -25.87 -67.29 43.53
C MET A 1 -24.43 -67.23 43.04
N PRO A 2 -23.88 -68.36 42.49
CA PRO A 2 -22.51 -68.35 41.98
C PRO A 2 -22.46 -67.63 40.62
N ARG A 3 -21.58 -66.60 40.49
CA ARG A 3 -21.32 -65.93 39.23
C ARG A 3 -20.46 -66.85 38.34
N TYR A 4 -21.05 -67.40 37.28
CA TYR A 4 -20.33 -68.10 36.22
C TYR A 4 -19.44 -67.12 35.47
N ARG A 5 -18.11 -67.25 35.62
CA ARG A 5 -17.13 -66.56 34.74
C ARG A 5 -16.94 -67.50 33.53
N HIS A 6 -17.41 -67.06 32.37
CA HIS A 6 -17.06 -67.73 31.12
C HIS A 6 -15.54 -67.54 30.85
N PRO A 7 -14.78 -68.64 30.68
CA PRO A 7 -13.39 -68.51 30.26
C PRO A 7 -13.36 -67.97 28.85
N LEU A 8 -12.65 -66.89 28.66
CA LEU A 8 -12.34 -66.37 27.34
C LEU A 8 -11.47 -67.41 26.63
N ASN A 9 -12.02 -68.17 25.66
CA ASN A 9 -11.26 -69.00 24.75
C ASN A 9 -10.43 -68.15 23.80
N ILE A 10 -9.24 -67.75 24.23
CA ILE A 10 -8.31 -66.98 23.42
C ILE A 10 -7.61 -67.98 22.48
N ASN A 11 -8.04 -68.03 21.24
CA ASN A 11 -7.38 -68.76 20.18
C ASN A 11 -6.14 -68.00 19.69
N VAL A 12 -5.04 -68.68 19.38
CA VAL A 12 -3.78 -68.05 18.85
C VAL A 12 -4.06 -67.15 17.65
N GLY A 13 -5.05 -67.51 16.82
CA GLY A 13 -5.52 -66.67 15.71
C GLY A 13 -6.07 -65.29 16.13
N MET A 14 -6.78 -65.26 17.30
CA MET A 14 -7.25 -63.95 17.83
C MET A 14 -6.10 -63.02 18.27
N ILE A 15 -5.04 -63.62 18.84
CA ILE A 15 -3.85 -62.83 19.24
C ILE A 15 -3.14 -62.29 18.01
N ILE A 16 -2.93 -63.09 16.99
CA ILE A 16 -2.32 -62.69 15.72
C ILE A 16 -3.16 -61.58 15.04
N PHE A 17 -4.49 -61.77 14.98
CA PHE A 17 -5.40 -60.76 14.43
C PHE A 17 -5.34 -59.44 15.19
N ALA A 18 -5.32 -59.51 16.53
CA ALA A 18 -5.21 -58.29 17.36
C ALA A 18 -3.89 -57.53 17.10
N ILE A 19 -2.78 -58.23 16.95
CA ILE A 19 -1.46 -57.64 16.64
C ILE A 19 -1.50 -56.98 15.27
N ILE A 20 -2.02 -57.67 14.24
CA ILE A 20 -2.14 -57.12 12.89
C ILE A 20 -3.08 -55.92 12.88
N PHE A 21 -4.21 -55.98 13.61
CA PHE A 21 -5.15 -54.88 13.71
C PHE A 21 -4.53 -53.64 14.36
N VAL A 22 -3.81 -53.83 15.48
CA VAL A 22 -3.08 -52.71 16.14
C VAL A 22 -2.01 -52.12 15.21
N TYR A 23 -1.27 -53.00 14.51
CA TYR A 23 -0.26 -52.52 13.53
C TYR A 23 -0.90 -51.74 12.38
N MET A 24 -2.01 -52.28 11.80
CA MET A 24 -2.74 -51.52 10.74
C MET A 24 -3.30 -50.20 11.25
N THR A 25 -3.92 -50.18 12.44
CA THR A 25 -4.46 -48.95 13.02
C THR A 25 -3.36 -47.92 13.26
N PHE A 26 -2.22 -48.39 13.79
CA PHE A 26 -1.05 -47.51 13.99
C PHE A 26 -0.45 -47.04 12.67
N SER A 27 -0.37 -47.90 11.67
CA SER A 27 0.11 -47.57 10.34
C SER A 27 -0.79 -46.54 9.63
N VAL A 28 -2.11 -46.72 9.68
CA VAL A 28 -3.10 -45.78 9.14
C VAL A 28 -3.04 -44.47 9.90
N TYR A 29 -2.91 -44.50 11.24
CA TYR A 29 -2.79 -43.28 12.05
C TYR A 29 -1.52 -42.49 11.71
N THR A 30 -0.37 -43.16 11.60
CA THR A 30 0.91 -42.50 11.22
C THR A 30 0.86 -41.98 9.79
N TYR A 31 0.22 -42.72 8.86
CA TYR A 31 0.03 -42.25 7.48
C TYR A 31 -0.89 -41.03 7.40
N ALA A 32 -2.00 -41.03 8.17
CA ALA A 32 -2.95 -39.89 8.19
C ALA A 32 -2.39 -38.66 8.88
N LYS A 33 -1.44 -38.83 9.83
CA LYS A 33 -0.73 -37.71 10.49
C LYS A 33 0.50 -37.23 9.72
N LYS A 34 0.93 -37.94 8.69
CA LYS A 34 2.10 -37.49 7.91
C LYS A 34 1.74 -36.24 7.15
N GLU A 35 2.34 -35.11 7.56
CA GLU A 35 2.20 -33.85 6.85
C GLU A 35 2.72 -34.03 5.43
N LYS A 36 1.88 -33.66 4.45
CA LYS A 36 2.28 -33.73 3.05
C LYS A 36 3.12 -32.48 2.73
N VAL A 37 4.29 -32.71 2.18
CA VAL A 37 5.12 -31.63 1.66
C VAL A 37 4.40 -30.99 0.48
N GLN A 38 4.08 -29.71 0.63
CA GLN A 38 3.52 -28.88 -0.44
C GLN A 38 4.64 -28.10 -1.09
N PHE A 39 4.46 -27.75 -2.35
CA PHE A 39 5.44 -26.96 -3.10
C PHE A 39 4.79 -25.72 -3.70
N TYR A 40 5.61 -24.74 -3.98
CA TYR A 40 5.26 -23.49 -4.63
C TYR A 40 6.16 -23.30 -5.84
N GLU A 41 5.60 -22.93 -6.98
CA GLU A 41 6.35 -22.58 -8.18
C GLU A 41 6.79 -21.12 -8.11
N VAL A 42 8.09 -20.89 -8.19
CA VAL A 42 8.68 -19.54 -8.12
C VAL A 42 8.33 -18.76 -9.40
N VAL A 43 7.70 -17.62 -9.22
CA VAL A 43 7.31 -16.72 -10.30
C VAL A 43 8.01 -15.38 -10.19
N GLU A 44 8.18 -14.71 -11.32
CA GLU A 44 8.55 -13.29 -11.28
C GLU A 44 7.37 -12.49 -10.72
N GLY A 45 7.66 -11.57 -9.83
CA GLY A 45 6.66 -10.70 -9.22
C GLY A 45 7.30 -9.65 -8.35
N ASP A 46 6.62 -8.54 -8.25
CA ASP A 46 6.92 -7.44 -7.35
C ASP A 46 5.95 -7.49 -6.16
N ILE A 47 6.41 -7.03 -5.01
CA ILE A 47 5.55 -6.68 -3.90
C ILE A 47 5.38 -5.17 -3.97
N VAL A 48 4.20 -4.71 -4.41
CA VAL A 48 3.81 -3.31 -4.34
C VAL A 48 3.23 -3.07 -2.95
N THR A 49 3.80 -2.15 -2.21
CA THR A 49 3.24 -1.68 -0.94
C THR A 49 2.71 -0.28 -1.17
N ASP A 50 1.40 -0.15 -1.39
CA ASP A 50 0.79 1.16 -1.50
C ASP A 50 0.60 1.73 -0.10
N TYR A 51 1.17 2.90 0.13
CA TYR A 51 0.98 3.63 1.38
C TYR A 51 -0.22 4.55 1.26
N GLY A 52 -1.26 4.28 2.06
CA GLY A 52 -2.42 5.15 2.17
C GLY A 52 -2.14 6.34 3.10
N TYR A 53 -2.40 7.54 2.59
CA TYR A 53 -2.24 8.79 3.33
C TYR A 53 -3.53 9.59 3.39
N THR A 54 -3.63 10.39 4.44
CA THR A 54 -4.56 11.51 4.51
C THR A 54 -3.73 12.79 4.46
N GLY A 55 -3.96 13.61 3.44
CA GLY A 55 -3.28 14.88 3.27
C GLY A 55 -4.21 16.08 3.41
N ILE A 56 -3.62 17.25 3.66
CA ILE A 56 -4.27 18.55 3.69
C ILE A 56 -3.93 19.29 2.39
N ILE A 57 -4.97 19.80 1.74
CA ILE A 57 -4.85 20.51 0.46
C ILE A 57 -4.57 21.99 0.73
N PHE A 58 -3.55 22.51 0.07
CA PHE A 58 -3.17 23.93 0.05
C PHE A 58 -3.33 24.50 -1.36
N ARG A 59 -3.93 25.66 -1.44
CA ARG A 59 -4.20 26.39 -2.69
C ARG A 59 -4.02 27.88 -2.43
N GLN A 60 -3.87 28.67 -3.50
CA GLN A 60 -3.93 30.12 -3.39
C GLN A 60 -5.41 30.55 -3.33
N GLU A 61 -5.88 30.82 -2.13
CA GLU A 61 -7.28 31.10 -1.80
C GLU A 61 -7.41 32.54 -1.28
N ASP A 62 -8.13 33.39 -2.02
CA ASP A 62 -8.41 34.78 -1.61
C ASP A 62 -9.84 34.85 -1.08
N VAL A 63 -9.99 35.05 0.23
CA VAL A 63 -11.33 35.19 0.87
C VAL A 63 -11.91 36.56 0.55
N GLN A 64 -13.13 36.56 0.05
CA GLN A 64 -13.88 37.78 -0.26
C GLN A 64 -14.96 38.01 0.79
N TYR A 65 -14.97 39.23 1.32
CA TYR A 65 -15.85 39.65 2.41
C TYR A 65 -17.00 40.51 1.91
N ALA A 66 -18.13 40.47 2.62
CA ALA A 66 -19.29 41.28 2.30
C ALA A 66 -19.05 42.78 2.62
N ASP A 67 -19.32 43.66 1.67
CA ASP A 67 -19.25 45.10 1.89
C ASP A 67 -20.47 45.62 2.69
N ARG A 68 -21.61 44.91 2.64
CA ARG A 68 -22.89 45.31 3.21
C ARG A 68 -23.60 44.18 3.86
N ALA A 69 -24.52 44.49 4.78
CA ALA A 69 -25.43 43.49 5.36
C ALA A 69 -26.69 43.32 4.49
N GLY A 70 -27.23 42.11 4.42
CA GLY A 70 -28.44 41.79 3.67
C GLY A 70 -28.55 40.29 3.35
N TYR A 71 -29.50 39.94 2.53
CA TYR A 71 -29.73 38.56 2.08
C TYR A 71 -28.94 38.29 0.82
N ILE A 72 -28.17 37.19 0.83
CA ILE A 72 -27.24 36.87 -0.28
C ILE A 72 -27.88 35.96 -1.33
N HIS A 73 -27.59 36.24 -2.60
CA HIS A 73 -28.03 35.40 -3.73
C HIS A 73 -26.89 35.24 -4.74
N TYR A 74 -26.51 34.00 -5.00
CA TYR A 74 -25.34 33.66 -5.83
C TYR A 74 -25.71 33.54 -7.31
N TYR A 75 -24.80 33.98 -8.20
CA TYR A 75 -24.92 33.85 -9.67
C TYR A 75 -23.93 32.86 -10.27
N VAL A 76 -22.92 32.42 -9.51
CA VAL A 76 -21.88 31.47 -9.94
C VAL A 76 -21.93 30.25 -9.05
N ARG A 77 -21.83 29.06 -9.61
CA ARG A 77 -21.83 27.81 -8.85
C ARG A 77 -20.46 27.49 -8.28
N GLU A 78 -20.43 26.70 -7.21
CA GLU A 78 -19.22 26.11 -6.64
C GLU A 78 -18.41 25.42 -7.75
N GLY A 79 -17.10 25.63 -7.77
CA GLY A 79 -16.17 25.01 -8.73
C GLY A 79 -16.20 25.59 -10.15
N LYS A 80 -17.02 26.60 -10.43
CA LYS A 80 -17.01 27.27 -11.75
C LYS A 80 -16.00 28.40 -11.76
N ARG A 81 -15.34 28.61 -12.90
CA ARG A 81 -14.41 29.72 -13.12
C ARG A 81 -15.19 30.97 -13.49
N ALA A 82 -14.96 32.04 -12.75
CA ALA A 82 -15.49 33.37 -13.05
C ALA A 82 -14.42 34.24 -13.72
N ALA A 83 -14.84 35.03 -14.71
CA ALA A 83 -13.97 36.05 -15.30
C ALA A 83 -13.95 37.31 -14.42
N VAL A 84 -12.92 38.17 -14.61
CA VAL A 84 -12.87 39.51 -13.99
C VAL A 84 -14.14 40.25 -14.33
N GLY A 85 -14.79 40.86 -13.31
CA GLY A 85 -16.02 41.64 -13.48
C GLY A 85 -17.29 40.79 -13.64
N ALA A 86 -17.21 39.45 -13.66
CA ALA A 86 -18.39 38.57 -13.62
C ALA A 86 -19.17 38.78 -12.31
N ARG A 87 -20.47 38.76 -12.37
CA ARG A 87 -21.35 38.85 -11.18
C ARG A 87 -21.24 37.56 -10.40
N ILE A 88 -20.85 37.62 -9.13
CA ILE A 88 -20.72 36.46 -8.24
C ILE A 88 -21.95 36.31 -7.39
N TYR A 89 -22.39 37.38 -6.72
CA TYR A 89 -23.57 37.39 -5.89
C TYR A 89 -24.21 38.78 -5.84
N SER A 90 -25.45 38.84 -5.35
CA SER A 90 -26.12 40.08 -5.00
C SER A 90 -26.52 40.09 -3.53
N ILE A 91 -26.61 41.26 -2.97
CA ILE A 91 -27.12 41.50 -1.61
C ILE A 91 -28.45 42.21 -1.75
N ASP A 92 -29.52 41.65 -1.17
CA ASP A 92 -30.84 42.26 -0.99
C ASP A 92 -30.95 42.75 0.44
N GLU A 93 -30.92 44.07 0.64
CA GLU A 93 -31.03 44.67 1.98
C GLU A 93 -32.44 44.51 2.58
N THR A 94 -33.44 44.32 1.74
CA THR A 94 -34.86 44.30 2.11
C THR A 94 -35.45 42.91 2.31
N GLY A 95 -34.84 41.90 1.72
CA GLY A 95 -35.34 40.51 1.69
C GLY A 95 -36.50 40.30 0.71
N SER A 96 -36.81 41.29 -0.14
CA SER A 96 -37.90 41.24 -1.11
C SER A 96 -37.69 40.18 -2.20
N LEU A 97 -36.45 39.86 -2.51
CA LEU A 97 -36.12 38.86 -3.53
C LEU A 97 -36.47 37.43 -3.08
N ALA A 98 -36.32 37.14 -1.78
CA ALA A 98 -36.69 35.82 -1.27
C ALA A 98 -38.15 35.49 -1.49
N SER A 99 -39.07 36.46 -1.20
CA SER A 99 -40.51 36.27 -1.45
C SER A 99 -40.87 36.14 -2.93
N LEU A 100 -40.20 36.91 -3.81
CA LEU A 100 -40.36 36.78 -5.26
C LEU A 100 -39.84 35.45 -5.83
N LEU A 101 -38.77 34.91 -5.25
CA LEU A 101 -38.21 33.60 -5.61
C LEU A 101 -39.14 32.45 -5.16
N GLU A 102 -39.72 32.53 -3.96
CA GLU A 102 -40.72 31.56 -3.47
C GLU A 102 -41.94 31.51 -4.35
N GLU A 103 -42.54 32.65 -4.70
CA GLU A 103 -43.70 32.75 -5.58
C GLU A 103 -43.45 32.15 -6.98
N LYS A 104 -42.22 32.30 -7.50
CA LYS A 104 -41.88 31.77 -8.84
C LYS A 104 -41.42 30.32 -8.81
N ASN A 105 -40.76 29.86 -7.76
CA ASN A 105 -40.36 28.45 -7.64
C ASN A 105 -41.55 27.50 -7.54
N GLU A 106 -42.68 27.95 -6.96
CA GLU A 106 -43.92 27.19 -6.96
C GLU A 106 -44.53 27.04 -8.36
N THR A 107 -44.18 27.94 -9.28
CA THR A 107 -44.83 27.99 -10.61
C THR A 107 -43.99 27.41 -11.75
N ASN A 108 -42.63 27.43 -11.69
CA ASN A 108 -41.75 27.06 -12.79
C ASN A 108 -40.37 26.54 -12.36
N ALA A 109 -40.29 25.56 -11.45
CA ALA A 109 -39.04 24.91 -11.12
C ALA A 109 -38.57 24.00 -12.25
N VAL A 110 -37.74 24.50 -13.17
CA VAL A 110 -37.21 23.72 -14.30
C VAL A 110 -35.73 23.45 -14.10
N LEU A 111 -35.38 22.16 -13.94
CA LEU A 111 -34.00 21.70 -14.00
C LEU A 111 -33.54 21.58 -15.46
N THR A 112 -32.35 22.08 -15.76
CA THR A 112 -31.77 21.98 -17.10
C THR A 112 -31.09 20.60 -17.31
N ASN A 113 -30.83 20.25 -18.58
CA ASN A 113 -30.08 19.01 -18.89
C ASN A 113 -28.68 18.98 -18.25
N GLU A 114 -28.06 20.14 -18.05
CA GLU A 114 -26.78 20.27 -17.36
C GLU A 114 -26.92 19.92 -15.89
N ASN A 115 -27.98 20.39 -15.22
CA ASN A 115 -28.30 20.02 -13.83
C ASN A 115 -28.49 18.51 -13.66
N PHE A 116 -29.25 17.88 -14.57
CA PHE A 116 -29.42 16.43 -14.57
C PHE A 116 -28.11 15.68 -14.75
N SER A 117 -27.18 16.17 -15.57
CA SER A 117 -25.88 15.56 -15.78
C SER A 117 -25.00 15.64 -14.51
N GLU A 118 -25.05 16.75 -13.79
CA GLU A 118 -24.33 16.91 -12.51
C GLU A 118 -24.92 16.03 -11.40
N ILE A 119 -26.25 15.96 -11.28
CA ILE A 119 -26.92 15.04 -10.35
C ILE A 119 -26.56 13.59 -10.67
N LYS A 120 -26.55 13.20 -11.94
CA LYS A 120 -26.14 11.87 -12.36
C LYS A 120 -24.68 11.56 -11.98
N ARG A 121 -23.77 12.52 -12.11
CA ARG A 121 -22.36 12.38 -11.68
C ARG A 121 -22.24 12.17 -10.18
N LEU A 122 -23.00 12.94 -9.38
CA LEU A 122 -23.07 12.77 -7.91
C LEU A 122 -23.55 11.38 -7.52
N LEU A 123 -24.63 10.90 -8.15
CA LEU A 123 -25.17 9.57 -7.92
C LEU A 123 -24.21 8.46 -8.36
N SER A 124 -23.50 8.64 -9.48
CA SER A 124 -22.52 7.68 -9.97
C SER A 124 -21.31 7.60 -9.05
N SER A 125 -20.81 8.74 -8.57
CA SER A 125 -19.72 8.78 -7.59
C SER A 125 -20.10 8.09 -6.27
N PHE A 126 -21.32 8.33 -5.79
CA PHE A 126 -21.84 7.63 -4.62
C PHE A 126 -21.93 6.12 -4.84
N ALA A 127 -22.48 5.68 -5.98
CA ALA A 127 -22.62 4.25 -6.29
C ALA A 127 -21.28 3.52 -6.37
N MET A 128 -20.22 4.19 -6.84
CA MET A 128 -18.87 3.61 -6.90
C MET A 128 -18.20 3.52 -5.52
N ASN A 129 -18.53 4.42 -4.61
CA ASN A 129 -17.92 4.48 -3.27
C ASN A 129 -18.82 3.90 -2.16
N TYR A 130 -19.98 3.37 -2.50
CA TYR A 130 -20.95 2.84 -1.54
C TYR A 130 -20.41 1.55 -0.89
N SER A 131 -20.49 1.52 0.42
CA SER A 131 -20.19 0.33 1.22
C SER A 131 -21.34 0.07 2.19
N ASP A 132 -21.80 -1.17 2.29
CA ASP A 132 -22.86 -1.58 3.23
C ASP A 132 -22.50 -1.32 4.72
N LEU A 133 -21.20 -1.07 5.00
CA LEU A 133 -20.70 -0.74 6.34
C LEU A 133 -20.81 0.77 6.68
N SER A 134 -21.14 1.64 5.72
CA SER A 134 -21.15 3.11 5.86
C SER A 134 -22.53 3.68 5.61
N TYR A 135 -23.49 3.39 6.50
CA TYR A 135 -24.88 3.84 6.34
C TYR A 135 -25.06 5.37 6.44
N ASP A 136 -24.15 6.05 7.12
CA ASP A 136 -24.04 7.51 7.22
C ASP A 136 -23.86 8.21 5.86
N MET A 137 -23.19 7.55 4.91
CA MET A 137 -23.04 8.07 3.53
C MET A 137 -24.40 8.27 2.82
N THR A 138 -25.41 7.45 3.13
CA THR A 138 -26.74 7.56 2.53
C THR A 138 -27.48 8.81 2.98
N TYR A 139 -27.37 9.17 4.28
CA TYR A 139 -27.95 10.41 4.80
C TYR A 139 -27.23 11.64 4.24
N SER A 140 -25.92 11.56 4.14
CA SER A 140 -25.08 12.59 3.56
C SER A 140 -25.44 12.84 2.09
N LEU A 141 -25.61 11.77 1.29
CA LEU A 141 -26.05 11.88 -0.11
C LEU A 141 -27.41 12.57 -0.23
N ARG A 142 -28.38 12.16 0.56
CA ARG A 142 -29.73 12.76 0.52
C ARG A 142 -29.66 14.26 0.80
N SER A 143 -28.95 14.66 1.86
CA SER A 143 -28.77 16.06 2.22
C SER A 143 -28.07 16.85 1.10
N THR A 144 -27.06 16.26 0.48
CA THR A 144 -26.30 16.86 -0.63
C THR A 144 -27.19 17.00 -1.89
N LEU A 145 -28.00 16.00 -2.22
CA LEU A 145 -28.91 16.05 -3.36
C LEU A 145 -30.00 17.10 -3.16
N ASP A 146 -30.64 17.14 -1.99
CA ASP A 146 -31.69 18.12 -1.66
C ASP A 146 -31.11 19.54 -1.73
N ALA A 147 -29.90 19.77 -1.21
CA ALA A 147 -29.21 21.05 -1.29
C ALA A 147 -28.89 21.44 -2.76
N SER A 148 -28.33 20.49 -3.53
CA SER A 148 -27.97 20.72 -4.94
C SER A 148 -29.21 21.03 -5.81
N VAL A 149 -30.30 20.28 -5.65
CA VAL A 149 -31.53 20.53 -6.39
C VAL A 149 -32.13 21.91 -6.05
N SER A 150 -32.17 22.28 -4.78
CA SER A 150 -32.62 23.59 -4.33
C SER A 150 -31.76 24.72 -4.89
N GLU A 151 -30.46 24.52 -4.90
CA GLU A 151 -29.50 25.46 -5.47
C GLU A 151 -29.71 25.61 -6.98
N TYR A 152 -29.85 24.54 -7.74
CA TYR A 152 -30.07 24.59 -9.19
C TYR A 152 -31.39 25.31 -9.56
N VAL A 153 -32.44 25.04 -8.81
CA VAL A 153 -33.73 25.73 -9.01
C VAL A 153 -33.57 27.23 -8.73
N ASN A 154 -32.96 27.63 -7.65
CA ASN A 154 -32.72 29.02 -7.30
C ASN A 154 -31.85 29.72 -8.35
N PHE A 155 -30.82 29.08 -8.86
CA PHE A 155 -29.96 29.60 -9.93
C PHE A 155 -30.74 29.91 -11.20
N ASN A 156 -31.46 28.92 -11.71
CA ASN A 156 -32.23 29.07 -12.94
C ASN A 156 -33.33 30.16 -12.82
N THR A 157 -33.89 30.29 -11.62
CA THR A 157 -34.87 31.31 -11.32
C THR A 157 -34.23 32.71 -11.29
N LEU A 158 -33.05 32.87 -10.66
CA LEU A 158 -32.31 34.14 -10.63
C LEU A 158 -31.92 34.61 -12.04
N GLU A 159 -31.42 33.70 -12.88
CA GLU A 159 -31.05 34.02 -14.26
C GLU A 159 -32.26 34.51 -15.09
N SER A 160 -33.40 33.89 -14.87
CA SER A 160 -34.66 34.33 -15.51
C SER A 160 -35.17 35.69 -14.97
N MET A 161 -34.95 35.97 -13.69
CA MET A 161 -35.38 37.22 -13.05
C MET A 161 -34.48 38.42 -13.42
N ASP A 162 -33.20 38.20 -13.74
CA ASP A 162 -32.28 39.28 -14.15
C ASP A 162 -32.81 40.01 -15.40
N SER A 163 -33.49 39.28 -16.28
CA SER A 163 -34.20 39.87 -17.45
C SER A 163 -35.43 40.71 -17.08
N MET A 164 -35.97 40.56 -15.87
CA MET A 164 -37.18 41.23 -15.38
C MET A 164 -36.91 42.33 -14.35
N MET A 165 -35.69 42.40 -13.80
CA MET A 165 -35.33 43.40 -12.78
C MET A 165 -35.49 44.85 -13.21
N GLY A 166 -35.43 45.16 -14.50
CA GLY A 166 -35.73 46.47 -15.04
C GLY A 166 -37.18 46.92 -14.83
N GLN A 167 -38.09 46.02 -14.44
CA GLN A 167 -39.52 46.29 -14.30
C GLN A 167 -40.02 46.41 -12.84
N THR A 168 -39.25 45.89 -11.86
CA THR A 168 -39.72 45.76 -10.46
C THR A 168 -39.24 46.86 -9.53
N GLY A 169 -38.29 47.73 -9.95
CA GLY A 169 -37.77 48.84 -9.10
C GLY A 169 -36.98 48.39 -7.87
N ALA A 170 -36.70 47.11 -7.67
CA ALA A 170 -35.91 46.60 -6.58
C ALA A 170 -34.42 46.86 -6.82
N VAL A 171 -33.75 47.43 -5.81
CA VAL A 171 -32.32 47.78 -5.88
C VAL A 171 -31.52 46.68 -5.22
N PHE A 172 -30.76 45.93 -6.01
CA PHE A 172 -29.84 44.90 -5.53
C PHE A 172 -28.40 45.42 -5.68
N TYR A 173 -27.61 45.23 -4.64
CA TYR A 173 -26.19 45.52 -4.73
C TYR A 173 -25.47 44.28 -5.30
N GLN A 174 -24.95 44.44 -6.52
CA GLN A 174 -24.26 43.33 -7.22
C GLN A 174 -22.77 43.37 -6.94
N VAL A 175 -22.20 42.25 -6.49
CA VAL A 175 -20.78 42.05 -6.25
C VAL A 175 -20.17 41.31 -7.42
N LYS A 176 -19.05 41.85 -7.94
CA LYS A 176 -18.34 41.32 -9.09
C LYS A 176 -17.00 40.72 -8.68
N ALA A 177 -16.54 39.74 -9.44
CA ALA A 177 -15.23 39.13 -9.23
C ALA A 177 -14.09 40.15 -9.41
N PRO A 178 -13.19 40.32 -8.45
CA PRO A 178 -12.06 41.25 -8.56
C PRO A 178 -10.96 40.71 -9.50
N ALA A 179 -10.85 39.39 -9.62
CA ALA A 179 -9.91 38.68 -10.49
C ALA A 179 -10.58 37.49 -11.16
N SER A 180 -9.94 36.88 -12.17
CA SER A 180 -10.38 35.62 -12.73
C SER A 180 -9.94 34.46 -11.82
N GLY A 181 -10.84 33.54 -11.52
CA GLY A 181 -10.54 32.40 -10.67
C GLY A 181 -11.72 31.45 -10.52
N VAL A 182 -11.49 30.35 -9.84
CA VAL A 182 -12.53 29.37 -9.49
C VAL A 182 -13.17 29.76 -8.18
N ILE A 183 -14.50 29.71 -8.13
CA ILE A 183 -15.29 30.09 -6.96
C ILE A 183 -15.45 28.91 -6.01
N SER A 184 -15.22 29.12 -4.72
CA SER A 184 -15.58 28.20 -3.66
C SER A 184 -16.27 28.94 -2.51
N TYR A 185 -17.34 28.34 -1.98
CA TYR A 185 -18.16 28.94 -0.92
C TYR A 185 -17.81 28.42 0.48
N GLY A 186 -17.01 27.35 0.54
CA GLY A 186 -16.61 26.79 1.83
C GLY A 186 -15.43 27.52 2.45
N ILE A 187 -15.64 28.17 3.60
CA ILE A 187 -14.63 28.84 4.40
C ILE A 187 -14.27 27.98 5.58
N ASP A 188 -12.99 27.67 5.77
CA ASP A 188 -12.56 26.68 6.78
C ASP A 188 -11.38 27.14 7.67
N GLN A 189 -10.97 28.40 7.54
CA GLN A 189 -9.88 29.04 8.29
C GLN A 189 -8.47 28.54 7.93
N TYR A 190 -8.34 27.68 6.91
CA TYR A 190 -7.05 27.21 6.38
C TYR A 190 -6.56 28.06 5.18
N GLU A 191 -7.34 29.05 4.75
CA GLU A 191 -7.06 29.83 3.54
C GLU A 191 -5.76 30.64 3.61
N GLY A 192 -5.38 31.08 4.82
CA GLY A 192 -4.13 31.81 5.05
C GLY A 192 -3.00 30.97 5.63
N LEU A 193 -3.20 29.65 5.79
CA LEU A 193 -2.19 28.77 6.36
C LEU A 193 -1.11 28.46 5.30
N ASP A 194 0.15 28.69 5.67
CA ASP A 194 1.30 28.28 4.83
C ASP A 194 1.66 26.80 5.13
N PRO A 195 2.06 26.02 4.13
CA PRO A 195 2.49 24.63 4.33
C PRO A 195 3.55 24.43 5.43
N SER A 196 4.44 25.41 5.65
CA SER A 196 5.47 25.38 6.71
C SER A 196 4.91 25.58 8.13
N GLN A 197 3.67 26.04 8.25
CA GLN A 197 3.00 26.26 9.54
C GLN A 197 2.21 25.03 10.01
N ILE A 198 2.23 23.94 9.23
CA ILE A 198 1.51 22.71 9.55
C ILE A 198 2.02 22.07 10.85
N THR A 199 1.13 21.44 11.56
CA THR A 199 1.42 20.65 12.77
C THR A 199 0.59 19.36 12.77
N ALA A 200 0.95 18.39 13.60
CA ALA A 200 0.18 17.14 13.75
C ALA A 200 -1.30 17.38 14.13
N GLU A 201 -1.59 18.47 14.86
CA GLU A 201 -2.96 18.81 15.25
C GLU A 201 -3.86 19.13 14.06
N HIS A 202 -3.33 19.71 12.99
CA HIS A 202 -4.09 20.02 11.78
C HIS A 202 -4.64 18.76 11.08
N PHE A 203 -4.06 17.57 11.33
CA PHE A 203 -4.56 16.30 10.79
C PHE A 203 -5.68 15.69 11.64
N ASN A 204 -6.01 16.28 12.81
CA ASN A 204 -7.14 15.87 13.63
C ASN A 204 -8.43 16.45 13.06
N ARG A 205 -9.15 15.66 12.26
CA ARG A 205 -10.40 16.09 11.61
C ARG A 205 -11.55 16.42 12.58
N SER A 206 -11.48 16.01 13.85
CA SER A 206 -12.55 16.26 14.81
C SER A 206 -12.70 17.74 15.17
N SER A 207 -11.63 18.54 15.00
CA SER A 207 -11.63 20.00 15.21
C SER A 207 -11.93 20.80 13.96
N TYR A 208 -11.99 20.16 12.79
CA TYR A 208 -12.21 20.83 11.52
C TYR A 208 -13.67 21.26 11.35
N THR A 209 -13.85 22.55 11.04
CA THR A 209 -15.17 23.13 10.75
C THR A 209 -15.10 23.84 9.40
N LYS A 210 -16.15 23.70 8.61
CA LYS A 210 -16.31 24.38 7.32
C LYS A 210 -17.64 25.09 7.32
N GLU A 211 -17.62 26.40 7.13
CA GLU A 211 -18.81 27.22 7.04
C GLU A 211 -19.15 27.49 5.57
N ILE A 212 -20.43 27.39 5.23
CA ILE A 212 -20.97 27.70 3.89
C ILE A 212 -22.15 28.62 4.09
N THR A 213 -22.03 29.86 3.60
CA THR A 213 -23.16 30.80 3.55
C THR A 213 -24.13 30.36 2.47
N LYS A 214 -25.38 30.06 2.85
CA LYS A 214 -26.41 29.59 1.93
C LYS A 214 -27.10 30.76 1.22
N ALA A 215 -27.55 30.51 -0.01
CA ALA A 215 -28.41 31.46 -0.72
C ALA A 215 -29.68 31.77 0.10
N GLY A 216 -30.08 33.05 0.15
CA GLY A 216 -31.17 33.54 0.99
C GLY A 216 -30.82 33.73 2.47
N GLN A 217 -29.63 33.41 2.90
CA GLN A 217 -29.15 33.68 4.27
C GLN A 217 -28.81 35.16 4.43
N ARG A 218 -29.12 35.72 5.62
CA ARG A 218 -28.72 37.07 5.96
C ARG A 218 -27.26 37.08 6.45
N ILE A 219 -26.46 37.96 5.85
CA ILE A 219 -25.05 38.18 6.20
C ILE A 219 -24.88 39.59 6.79
N ALA A 220 -23.84 39.79 7.60
CA ALA A 220 -23.39 41.09 8.09
C ALA A 220 -22.29 41.66 7.16
N SER A 221 -22.04 42.95 7.31
CA SER A 221 -20.86 43.56 6.68
C SER A 221 -19.60 42.93 7.28
N SER A 222 -18.62 42.64 6.44
CA SER A 222 -17.36 41.95 6.77
C SER A 222 -17.48 40.44 7.06
N ASP A 223 -18.63 39.83 6.87
CA ASP A 223 -18.70 38.36 6.88
C ASP A 223 -17.99 37.79 5.65
N PRO A 224 -17.25 36.66 5.78
CA PRO A 224 -16.67 35.98 4.64
C PRO A 224 -17.76 35.32 3.80
N VAL A 225 -17.72 35.51 2.48
CA VAL A 225 -18.79 35.06 1.56
C VAL A 225 -18.34 33.94 0.66
N TYR A 226 -17.22 34.11 0.01
CA TYR A 226 -16.64 33.13 -0.89
C TYR A 226 -15.13 33.30 -0.95
N LYS A 227 -14.46 32.30 -1.47
CA LYS A 227 -13.04 32.39 -1.82
C LYS A 227 -12.84 32.24 -3.32
N LEU A 228 -11.89 33.02 -3.81
CA LEU A 228 -11.48 33.01 -5.20
C LEU A 228 -10.13 32.29 -5.30
N ILE A 229 -10.08 31.22 -6.09
CA ILE A 229 -8.85 30.46 -6.32
C ILE A 229 -8.31 30.88 -7.68
N THR A 230 -7.18 31.59 -7.66
CA THR A 230 -6.63 32.29 -8.83
C THR A 230 -5.58 31.48 -9.58
N SER A 231 -4.98 30.45 -8.95
CA SER A 231 -4.01 29.54 -9.56
C SER A 231 -4.57 28.12 -9.69
N ASP A 232 -4.16 27.41 -10.72
CA ASP A 232 -4.39 25.98 -10.87
C ASP A 232 -3.34 25.15 -10.11
N ASP A 233 -2.28 25.79 -9.57
CA ASP A 233 -1.28 25.18 -8.72
C ASP A 233 -1.86 24.91 -7.33
N TRP A 234 -1.60 23.72 -6.83
CA TRP A 234 -2.03 23.29 -5.50
C TRP A 234 -1.07 22.26 -4.93
N SER A 235 -1.09 22.07 -3.64
CA SER A 235 -0.26 21.07 -2.99
C SER A 235 -1.02 20.27 -1.95
N ILE A 236 -0.49 19.09 -1.63
CA ILE A 236 -0.94 18.24 -0.54
C ILE A 236 0.20 18.11 0.45
N VAL A 237 -0.07 18.34 1.73
CA VAL A 237 0.87 18.07 2.82
C VAL A 237 0.34 16.90 3.63
N PHE A 238 1.22 15.94 3.97
CA PHE A 238 0.86 14.71 4.67
C PHE A 238 1.98 14.27 5.63
N PRO A 239 1.63 13.59 6.74
CA PRO A 239 2.63 13.14 7.70
C PRO A 239 3.48 12.01 7.14
N LEU A 240 4.77 11.98 7.52
CA LEU A 240 5.72 10.92 7.20
C LEU A 240 6.27 10.30 8.48
N THR A 241 6.43 8.98 8.50
CA THR A 241 7.21 8.28 9.51
C THR A 241 8.71 8.36 9.16
N GLU A 242 9.59 8.09 10.14
CA GLU A 242 11.05 8.06 9.88
C GLU A 242 11.41 7.04 8.80
N GLN A 243 10.77 5.87 8.80
CA GLN A 243 10.98 4.85 7.77
C GLN A 243 10.59 5.33 6.37
N GLN A 244 9.42 6.01 6.24
CA GLN A 244 8.96 6.57 4.97
C GLN A 244 9.85 7.71 4.49
N LEU A 245 10.40 8.50 5.43
CA LEU A 245 11.34 9.56 5.12
C LEU A 245 12.64 8.99 4.49
N GLU A 246 13.16 7.89 5.01
CA GLU A 246 14.29 7.18 4.42
C GLU A 246 13.94 6.60 3.05
N GLU A 247 12.79 5.95 2.91
CA GLU A 247 12.32 5.34 1.65
C GLU A 247 12.12 6.37 0.53
N TYR A 248 11.62 7.57 0.86
CA TYR A 248 11.43 8.64 -0.12
C TYR A 248 12.64 9.54 -0.29
N SER A 249 13.75 9.25 0.40
CA SER A 249 14.98 10.02 0.30
C SER A 249 15.51 10.04 -1.13
N GLY A 250 15.77 11.25 -1.64
CA GLY A 250 16.28 11.44 -3.01
C GLY A 250 15.23 11.38 -4.12
N ARG A 251 13.96 11.08 -3.81
CA ARG A 251 12.87 11.15 -4.79
C ARG A 251 12.42 12.60 -4.98
N THR A 252 12.13 12.95 -6.22
CA THR A 252 11.63 14.28 -6.60
C THR A 252 10.21 14.23 -7.15
N GLN A 253 9.70 13.03 -7.43
CA GLN A 253 8.34 12.78 -7.90
C GLN A 253 7.79 11.51 -7.24
N LEU A 254 6.49 11.49 -6.97
CA LEU A 254 5.76 10.31 -6.51
C LEU A 254 4.52 10.12 -7.36
N HIS A 255 4.24 8.86 -7.72
CA HIS A 255 2.99 8.48 -8.37
C HIS A 255 1.90 8.36 -7.31
N VAL A 256 0.75 9.01 -7.56
CA VAL A 256 -0.32 9.16 -6.58
C VAL A 256 -1.65 8.72 -7.18
N THR A 257 -2.37 7.89 -6.43
CA THR A 257 -3.71 7.41 -6.78
C THR A 257 -4.75 7.96 -5.83
N PHE A 258 -5.74 8.66 -6.38
CA PHE A 258 -6.92 9.17 -5.67
C PHE A 258 -8.10 8.23 -5.93
N ASN A 259 -8.24 7.17 -5.14
CA ASN A 259 -9.25 6.13 -5.34
C ASN A 259 -10.68 6.68 -5.38
N SER A 260 -11.01 7.68 -4.53
CA SER A 260 -12.33 8.31 -4.49
C SER A 260 -12.73 9.02 -5.80
N ARG A 261 -11.76 9.29 -6.68
CA ARG A 261 -11.98 10.01 -7.94
C ARG A 261 -11.55 9.23 -9.19
N ASN A 262 -11.01 8.02 -8.98
CA ASN A 262 -10.41 7.19 -10.03
C ASN A 262 -9.40 8.02 -10.87
N LEU A 263 -8.51 8.71 -10.16
CA LEU A 263 -7.52 9.61 -10.73
C LEU A 263 -6.12 9.19 -10.29
N GLU A 264 -5.24 9.01 -11.27
CA GLU A 264 -3.80 8.76 -11.07
C GLU A 264 -3.01 9.92 -11.68
N THR A 265 -1.99 10.38 -10.97
CA THR A 265 -1.14 11.48 -11.44
C THR A 265 0.20 11.50 -10.70
N ASP A 266 1.19 12.14 -11.30
CA ASP A 266 2.49 12.36 -10.65
C ASP A 266 2.50 13.71 -9.95
N GLY A 267 2.97 13.73 -8.70
CA GLY A 267 3.20 14.94 -7.91
C GLY A 267 4.70 15.21 -7.73
N ALA A 268 5.11 16.47 -7.85
CA ALA A 268 6.46 16.86 -7.48
C ALA A 268 6.62 16.77 -5.96
N PHE A 269 7.53 15.92 -5.50
CA PHE A 269 7.69 15.60 -4.09
C PHE A 269 8.83 16.39 -3.44
N SER A 270 8.58 16.87 -2.25
CA SER A 270 9.57 17.47 -1.36
C SER A 270 9.23 17.15 0.10
N VAL A 271 10.24 17.21 0.96
CA VAL A 271 10.06 17.12 2.41
C VAL A 271 10.12 18.51 3.01
N ILE A 272 9.15 18.85 3.85
CA ILE A 272 9.10 20.12 4.58
C ILE A 272 9.13 19.88 6.09
N THR A 273 9.59 20.87 6.84
CA THR A 273 9.51 20.82 8.31
C THR A 273 8.35 21.70 8.76
N GLY A 274 7.44 21.12 9.54
CA GLY A 274 6.31 21.83 10.12
C GLY A 274 6.68 22.72 11.30
N ALA A 275 5.73 23.51 11.78
CA ALA A 275 5.93 24.39 12.93
C ALA A 275 6.19 23.64 14.24
N ASP A 276 5.79 22.38 14.31
CA ASP A 276 6.05 21.48 15.43
C ASP A 276 7.41 20.75 15.36
N GLY A 277 8.21 21.03 14.32
CA GLY A 277 9.50 20.42 14.06
C GLY A 277 9.43 19.02 13.42
N SER A 278 8.23 18.51 13.14
CA SER A 278 8.04 17.23 12.46
C SER A 278 8.26 17.33 10.95
N SER A 279 8.63 16.22 10.33
CA SER A 279 8.79 16.11 8.88
C SER A 279 7.48 15.74 8.21
N TYR A 280 7.15 16.43 7.15
CA TYR A 280 5.97 16.21 6.33
C TYR A 280 6.35 16.07 4.86
N GLY A 281 5.67 15.17 4.15
CA GLY A 281 5.72 15.12 2.70
C GLY A 281 4.86 16.23 2.10
N LYS A 282 5.37 16.87 1.05
CA LYS A 282 4.63 17.83 0.23
C LYS A 282 4.64 17.37 -1.22
N LEU A 283 3.46 17.31 -1.81
CA LEU A 283 3.24 17.00 -3.22
C LEU A 283 2.68 18.23 -3.91
N ASP A 284 3.36 18.72 -4.93
CA ASP A 284 2.91 19.85 -5.72
C ASP A 284 2.33 19.38 -7.05
N PHE A 285 1.18 19.96 -7.44
CA PHE A 285 0.43 19.67 -8.64
C PHE A 285 0.06 20.97 -9.37
N ASN A 286 -0.10 20.89 -10.69
CA ASN A 286 -0.57 21.98 -11.55
C ASN A 286 -1.81 21.63 -12.37
N GLN A 287 -2.44 20.48 -12.08
CA GLN A 287 -3.62 20.00 -12.78
C GLN A 287 -4.64 19.47 -11.76
N TYR A 288 -5.88 19.28 -12.22
CA TYR A 288 -6.98 18.66 -11.48
C TYR A 288 -7.47 19.38 -10.22
N MET A 289 -6.95 20.58 -9.88
CA MET A 289 -7.32 21.34 -8.69
C MET A 289 -8.85 21.47 -8.52
N VAL A 290 -9.58 21.71 -9.62
CA VAL A 290 -11.04 21.90 -9.62
C VAL A 290 -11.79 20.64 -9.12
N GLN A 291 -11.21 19.45 -9.29
CA GLN A 291 -11.86 18.22 -8.79
C GLN A 291 -11.85 18.13 -7.27
N PHE A 292 -10.96 18.86 -6.61
CA PHE A 292 -10.77 18.86 -5.16
C PHE A 292 -11.23 20.18 -4.52
N ILE A 293 -11.95 21.01 -5.26
CA ILE A 293 -12.31 22.39 -4.86
C ILE A 293 -13.02 22.45 -3.50
N SER A 294 -13.90 21.49 -3.24
CA SER A 294 -14.69 21.44 -2.01
C SER A 294 -13.99 20.71 -0.87
N ASP A 295 -12.81 20.14 -1.12
CA ASP A 295 -12.11 19.31 -0.14
C ASP A 295 -10.97 20.10 0.50
N ARG A 296 -10.77 19.94 1.81
CA ARG A 296 -9.56 20.34 2.52
C ARG A 296 -8.68 19.14 2.79
N TYR A 297 -9.29 17.99 3.09
CA TYR A 297 -8.60 16.73 3.30
C TYR A 297 -8.84 15.79 2.14
N VAL A 298 -7.81 15.06 1.75
CA VAL A 298 -7.88 14.07 0.71
C VAL A 298 -7.18 12.79 1.13
N ASN A 299 -7.81 11.65 0.84
CA ASN A 299 -7.16 10.34 0.99
C ASN A 299 -6.57 9.96 -0.36
N PHE A 300 -5.33 9.51 -0.34
CA PHE A 300 -4.61 9.08 -1.53
C PHE A 300 -3.62 7.97 -1.17
N GLU A 301 -3.20 7.24 -2.17
CA GLU A 301 -2.18 6.22 -2.08
C GLU A 301 -0.95 6.67 -2.88
N VAL A 302 0.22 6.37 -2.34
CA VAL A 302 1.50 6.58 -3.03
C VAL A 302 2.02 5.22 -3.41
N GLU A 303 2.30 5.01 -4.71
CA GLU A 303 2.90 3.77 -5.19
C GLU A 303 4.35 3.68 -4.67
N ALA A 304 4.62 2.62 -3.91
CA ALA A 304 5.96 2.33 -3.46
C ALA A 304 6.84 1.89 -4.65
N GLU A 305 8.17 1.93 -4.45
CA GLU A 305 9.09 1.45 -5.46
C GLU A 305 8.82 -0.01 -5.80
N ARG A 306 8.65 -0.30 -7.09
CA ARG A 306 8.59 -1.66 -7.59
C ARG A 306 9.98 -2.25 -7.53
N VAL A 307 10.15 -3.27 -6.73
CA VAL A 307 11.36 -4.06 -6.69
C VAL A 307 11.12 -5.33 -7.47
N ASP A 308 11.65 -5.36 -8.70
CA ASP A 308 11.58 -6.56 -9.53
C ASP A 308 12.40 -7.69 -8.91
N GLY A 309 11.78 -8.86 -8.79
CA GLY A 309 12.45 -10.02 -8.21
C GLY A 309 11.67 -11.31 -8.44
N LEU A 310 12.02 -12.34 -7.69
CA LEU A 310 11.25 -13.58 -7.62
C LEU A 310 10.39 -13.53 -6.36
N LYS A 311 9.12 -13.92 -6.50
CA LYS A 311 8.16 -13.95 -5.41
C LYS A 311 8.12 -15.34 -4.79
N ILE A 312 8.30 -15.41 -3.46
CA ILE A 312 8.26 -16.65 -2.70
C ILE A 312 7.43 -16.47 -1.40
N PRO A 313 6.72 -17.49 -0.91
CA PRO A 313 6.01 -17.43 0.36
C PRO A 313 6.97 -17.31 1.56
N VAL A 314 6.59 -16.55 2.59
CA VAL A 314 7.36 -16.40 3.84
C VAL A 314 7.63 -17.74 4.49
N THR A 315 6.67 -18.68 4.46
CA THR A 315 6.76 -20.01 5.06
C THR A 315 7.79 -20.94 4.40
N SER A 316 8.24 -20.61 3.19
CA SER A 316 9.26 -21.40 2.47
C SER A 316 10.68 -21.07 2.89
N VAL A 317 10.89 -19.98 3.62
CA VAL A 317 12.23 -19.49 3.98
C VAL A 317 12.72 -20.13 5.26
N THR A 318 13.95 -20.57 5.25
CA THR A 318 14.67 -21.14 6.41
C THR A 318 16.09 -20.63 6.48
N THR A 319 16.76 -20.90 7.59
CA THR A 319 18.17 -20.59 7.80
C THR A 319 18.95 -21.89 7.98
N LYS A 320 20.10 -22.00 7.32
CA LYS A 320 20.96 -23.16 7.39
C LYS A 320 22.42 -22.75 7.62
N ASP A 321 23.12 -23.48 8.48
CA ASP A 321 24.53 -23.25 8.79
C ASP A 321 25.43 -24.01 7.83
N PHE A 322 26.56 -23.37 7.50
CA PHE A 322 27.57 -23.89 6.59
C PHE A 322 28.97 -23.74 7.20
N TYR A 323 29.90 -24.65 6.85
CA TYR A 323 31.32 -24.45 7.07
C TYR A 323 31.87 -23.47 6.04
N LEU A 324 32.79 -22.62 6.49
CA LEU A 324 33.55 -21.70 5.66
C LEU A 324 34.95 -22.31 5.39
N ILE A 325 35.27 -22.43 4.10
CA ILE A 325 36.63 -22.86 3.68
C ILE A 325 37.18 -21.80 2.72
N PRO A 326 38.41 -21.26 2.94
CA PRO A 326 38.95 -20.23 2.08
C PRO A 326 39.07 -20.69 0.62
N LEU A 327 38.86 -19.78 -0.32
CA LEU A 327 38.82 -20.05 -1.77
C LEU A 327 40.09 -20.75 -2.26
N GLU A 328 41.25 -20.41 -1.70
CA GLU A 328 42.57 -20.94 -2.10
C GLU A 328 42.80 -22.41 -1.77
N PHE A 329 41.92 -23.04 -0.96
CA PHE A 329 41.96 -24.48 -0.64
C PHE A 329 41.18 -25.35 -1.62
N MET A 330 40.46 -24.75 -2.59
CA MET A 330 39.71 -25.52 -3.59
C MET A 330 40.65 -26.28 -4.51
N ALA A 331 40.32 -27.53 -4.77
CA ALA A 331 41.00 -28.40 -5.72
C ALA A 331 40.04 -28.91 -6.79
N GLN A 332 40.56 -29.26 -7.95
CA GLN A 332 39.83 -29.99 -8.98
C GLN A 332 40.18 -31.47 -8.95
N GLY A 333 39.23 -32.34 -9.15
CA GLY A 333 39.48 -33.79 -9.28
C GLY A 333 40.31 -34.08 -10.50
N GLY A 334 41.39 -34.90 -10.37
CA GLY A 334 42.40 -35.10 -11.41
C GLY A 334 41.86 -35.55 -12.77
N ASP A 335 40.85 -36.43 -12.80
CA ASP A 335 40.24 -36.97 -14.03
C ASP A 335 38.76 -36.56 -14.19
N SER A 336 38.21 -35.76 -13.26
CA SER A 336 36.83 -35.25 -13.29
C SER A 336 36.81 -33.73 -13.23
N SER A 337 35.73 -33.15 -13.73
CA SER A 337 35.47 -31.70 -13.58
C SER A 337 34.91 -31.33 -12.20
N ASP A 338 34.91 -32.27 -11.26
CA ASP A 338 34.38 -32.07 -9.91
C ASP A 338 35.26 -31.12 -9.10
N THR A 339 34.64 -30.22 -8.39
CA THR A 339 35.27 -29.33 -7.42
C THR A 339 35.22 -29.94 -6.02
N GLY A 340 36.28 -29.78 -5.25
CA GLY A 340 36.37 -30.36 -3.90
C GLY A 340 37.55 -29.83 -3.12
N PHE A 341 37.92 -30.54 -2.06
CA PHE A 341 39.03 -30.18 -1.20
C PHE A 341 39.93 -31.38 -0.97
N LEU A 342 41.22 -31.11 -0.74
CA LEU A 342 42.22 -32.13 -0.35
C LEU A 342 42.19 -32.30 1.15
N LYS A 343 41.54 -33.40 1.63
CA LYS A 343 41.39 -33.71 3.05
C LYS A 343 42.56 -34.56 3.55
N GLU A 344 43.10 -34.22 4.71
CA GLU A 344 44.02 -35.11 5.46
C GLU A 344 43.23 -36.25 6.10
N VAL A 345 43.64 -37.47 5.79
CA VAL A 345 43.12 -38.69 6.42
C VAL A 345 44.20 -39.38 7.23
N TYR A 346 43.91 -39.54 8.50
CA TYR A 346 44.82 -40.20 9.44
C TYR A 346 44.54 -41.69 9.51
N SER A 347 45.51 -42.50 9.20
CA SER A 347 45.43 -43.98 9.28
C SER A 347 46.59 -44.57 10.08
N GLU A 348 46.52 -45.83 10.46
CA GLU A 348 47.61 -46.57 11.13
C GLU A 348 48.91 -46.56 10.30
N LYS A 349 48.84 -46.34 9.00
CA LYS A 349 49.98 -46.28 8.04
C LYS A 349 50.56 -44.90 7.86
N GLY A 350 50.02 -43.89 8.55
CA GLY A 350 50.41 -42.48 8.43
C GLY A 350 49.29 -41.57 7.91
N VAL A 351 49.69 -40.35 7.54
CA VAL A 351 48.80 -39.33 6.99
C VAL A 351 48.75 -39.46 5.47
N SER A 352 47.58 -39.53 4.90
CA SER A 352 47.31 -39.51 3.43
C SER A 352 46.43 -38.32 3.09
N ILE A 353 46.51 -37.87 1.83
CA ILE A 353 45.69 -36.80 1.29
C ILE A 353 44.67 -37.44 0.35
N GLU A 354 43.40 -37.13 0.55
CA GLU A 354 42.31 -37.63 -0.28
C GLU A 354 41.55 -36.45 -0.88
N PHE A 355 41.24 -36.50 -2.19
CA PHE A 355 40.34 -35.54 -2.84
C PHE A 355 38.88 -35.86 -2.44
N VAL A 356 38.21 -34.90 -1.88
CA VAL A 356 36.83 -35.01 -1.44
C VAL A 356 35.95 -34.06 -2.27
N PRO A 357 35.09 -34.58 -3.17
CA PRO A 357 34.18 -33.76 -3.90
C PRO A 357 33.10 -33.21 -2.96
N VAL A 358 32.72 -31.95 -3.16
CA VAL A 358 31.72 -31.28 -2.32
C VAL A 358 30.79 -30.45 -3.19
N THR A 359 29.58 -30.24 -2.68
CA THR A 359 28.64 -29.25 -3.24
C THR A 359 28.90 -27.91 -2.57
N ILE A 360 29.10 -26.89 -3.40
CA ILE A 360 29.23 -25.48 -2.96
C ILE A 360 27.83 -24.87 -2.98
N TYR A 361 27.42 -24.28 -1.85
CA TYR A 361 26.11 -23.65 -1.67
C TYR A 361 26.12 -22.13 -1.83
N ASN A 362 27.29 -21.54 -1.62
CA ASN A 362 27.57 -20.13 -1.87
C ASN A 362 29.09 -19.90 -1.94
N SER A 363 29.49 -18.78 -2.51
CA SER A 363 30.86 -18.27 -2.46
C SER A 363 30.85 -16.76 -2.23
N THR A 364 31.77 -16.30 -1.39
CA THR A 364 32.12 -14.89 -1.22
C THR A 364 33.50 -14.63 -1.85
N GLU A 365 34.04 -13.42 -1.69
CA GLU A 365 35.41 -13.10 -2.15
C GLU A 365 36.50 -13.87 -1.39
N GLU A 366 36.17 -14.43 -0.22
CA GLU A 366 37.14 -15.08 0.66
C GLU A 366 36.86 -16.57 0.90
N TYR A 367 35.56 -17.00 0.93
CA TYR A 367 35.16 -18.32 1.40
C TYR A 367 34.15 -19.03 0.50
N TYR A 368 34.25 -20.37 0.46
CA TYR A 368 33.19 -21.27 0.01
C TYR A 368 32.34 -21.74 1.18
N PHE A 369 31.03 -21.91 0.96
CA PHE A 369 30.04 -22.39 1.93
C PHE A 369 29.75 -23.87 1.65
N ILE A 370 30.05 -24.73 2.60
CA ILE A 370 29.99 -26.19 2.49
C ILE A 370 29.00 -26.74 3.52
N ASP A 371 28.23 -27.74 3.13
CA ASP A 371 27.23 -28.38 4.01
C ASP A 371 27.82 -28.95 5.31
N MET A 372 27.08 -28.72 6.41
CA MET A 372 27.39 -29.24 7.74
C MET A 372 26.63 -30.51 8.11
N GLY A 373 25.74 -31.00 7.22
CA GLY A 373 24.89 -32.14 7.50
C GLY A 373 25.62 -33.43 7.83
N GLU A 374 24.93 -34.41 8.40
CA GLU A 374 25.53 -35.71 8.81
C GLU A 374 26.20 -36.44 7.65
N LYS A 375 25.67 -36.28 6.43
CA LYS A 375 26.19 -36.90 5.21
C LYS A 375 27.31 -36.10 4.54
N SER A 376 27.64 -34.90 5.05
CA SER A 376 28.75 -34.12 4.52
C SER A 376 30.06 -34.87 4.68
N PRO A 377 30.87 -34.97 3.62
CA PRO A 377 32.16 -35.67 3.69
C PRO A 377 33.22 -34.91 4.51
N LEU A 378 32.99 -33.63 4.76
CA LEU A 378 33.82 -32.75 5.57
C LEU A 378 33.14 -32.45 6.90
N LYS A 379 33.91 -32.53 8.01
CA LYS A 379 33.40 -32.32 9.36
C LYS A 379 34.23 -31.26 10.10
N ALA A 380 33.68 -30.71 11.19
CA ALA A 380 34.43 -29.85 12.08
C ALA A 380 35.68 -30.57 12.62
N GLY A 381 36.81 -29.90 12.59
CA GLY A 381 38.09 -30.43 13.03
C GLY A 381 38.90 -31.16 11.95
N ASP A 382 38.29 -31.46 10.78
CA ASP A 382 39.05 -31.98 9.63
C ASP A 382 40.07 -30.92 9.14
N PHE A 383 41.17 -31.38 8.58
CA PHE A 383 42.13 -30.51 7.92
C PHE A 383 42.03 -30.65 6.40
N VAL A 384 42.01 -29.52 5.71
CA VAL A 384 42.13 -29.45 4.25
C VAL A 384 43.46 -28.78 3.89
N ILE A 385 44.04 -29.22 2.79
CA ILE A 385 45.34 -28.77 2.31
C ILE A 385 45.17 -27.95 1.06
N LYS A 386 45.91 -26.84 0.99
CA LYS A 386 45.93 -25.98 -0.18
C LYS A 386 46.68 -26.74 -1.31
N PRO A 387 46.12 -26.77 -2.54
CA PRO A 387 46.77 -27.39 -3.68
C PRO A 387 48.20 -26.85 -3.89
N ASP A 388 49.12 -27.75 -4.22
CA ASP A 388 50.53 -27.46 -4.45
C ASP A 388 51.26 -26.77 -3.28
N SER A 389 50.77 -26.94 -2.04
CA SER A 389 51.31 -26.32 -0.84
C SER A 389 51.28 -27.31 0.36
N THR A 390 51.95 -26.96 1.43
CA THR A 390 51.85 -27.65 2.73
C THR A 390 50.96 -26.90 3.72
N GLU A 391 50.34 -25.83 3.29
CA GLU A 391 49.42 -25.02 4.09
C GLU A 391 48.14 -25.77 4.39
N ARG A 392 47.70 -25.72 5.67
CA ARG A 392 46.57 -26.46 6.19
C ARG A 392 45.54 -25.49 6.76
N TYR A 393 44.27 -25.79 6.52
CA TYR A 393 43.19 -25.10 7.16
C TYR A 393 42.31 -26.09 7.93
N GLN A 394 42.06 -25.80 9.22
CA GLN A 394 41.19 -26.60 10.05
C GLN A 394 39.75 -26.11 9.90
N ILE A 395 38.85 -27.00 9.48
CA ILE A 395 37.41 -26.68 9.31
C ILE A 395 36.79 -26.42 10.68
N GLY A 396 36.22 -25.20 10.85
CA GLY A 396 35.62 -24.81 12.13
C GLY A 396 34.83 -23.52 12.06
N ALA A 397 35.20 -22.59 11.18
CA ALA A 397 34.41 -21.38 10.94
C ALA A 397 33.04 -21.70 10.33
N LYS A 398 32.02 -21.01 10.77
CA LYS A 398 30.63 -21.24 10.37
C LYS A 398 29.93 -19.92 10.07
N GLU A 399 28.98 -19.97 9.16
CA GLU A 399 28.08 -18.86 8.87
C GLU A 399 26.73 -19.42 8.45
N SER A 400 25.68 -18.67 8.76
CA SER A 400 24.29 -19.03 8.45
C SER A 400 23.82 -18.31 7.20
N LEU A 401 23.20 -19.00 6.26
CA LEU A 401 22.56 -18.43 5.08
C LEU A 401 21.05 -18.56 5.16
N GLN A 402 20.34 -17.52 4.76
CA GLN A 402 18.93 -17.61 4.48
C GLN A 402 18.69 -18.25 3.11
N GLY A 403 17.70 -19.14 3.04
CA GLY A 403 17.40 -19.84 1.80
C GLY A 403 16.10 -20.62 1.85
N VAL A 404 15.88 -21.40 0.83
CA VAL A 404 14.71 -22.27 0.66
C VAL A 404 15.16 -23.66 0.19
N TYR A 405 14.29 -24.67 0.35
CA TYR A 405 14.52 -25.98 -0.25
C TYR A 405 13.87 -26.05 -1.62
N ASN A 406 14.69 -26.09 -2.66
CA ASN A 406 14.28 -26.34 -4.04
C ASN A 406 14.15 -27.86 -4.28
N ILE A 407 13.12 -28.28 -5.00
CA ILE A 407 12.93 -29.68 -5.41
C ILE A 407 13.68 -29.92 -6.72
N ASN A 408 14.88 -30.46 -6.61
CA ASN A 408 15.72 -30.80 -7.76
C ASN A 408 15.78 -32.33 -7.94
N LYS A 409 15.29 -32.81 -9.10
CA LYS A 409 15.25 -34.27 -9.43
C LYS A 409 14.61 -35.11 -8.33
N GLY A 410 13.60 -34.54 -7.64
CA GLY A 410 12.88 -35.20 -6.54
C GLY A 410 13.54 -35.11 -5.16
N TYR A 411 14.65 -34.40 -5.02
CA TYR A 411 15.35 -34.17 -3.74
C TYR A 411 15.21 -32.71 -3.30
N ALA A 412 15.10 -32.50 -1.99
CA ALA A 412 15.19 -31.17 -1.39
C ALA A 412 16.65 -30.69 -1.40
N VAL A 413 16.92 -29.61 -2.07
CA VAL A 413 18.25 -29.00 -2.18
C VAL A 413 18.16 -27.54 -1.72
N PHE A 414 18.97 -27.16 -0.75
CA PHE A 414 19.01 -25.78 -0.26
C PHE A 414 19.51 -24.82 -1.35
N LYS A 415 18.80 -23.70 -1.50
CA LYS A 415 19.17 -22.60 -2.37
C LYS A 415 19.17 -21.31 -1.58
N GLN A 416 20.24 -20.55 -1.68
CA GLN A 416 20.36 -19.24 -1.03
C GLN A 416 19.39 -18.24 -1.64
N ILE A 417 18.93 -17.31 -0.83
CA ILE A 417 18.13 -16.15 -1.24
C ILE A 417 18.69 -14.87 -0.65
N GLU A 418 18.44 -13.76 -1.32
CA GLU A 418 18.61 -12.41 -0.81
C GLU A 418 17.27 -11.71 -0.86
N ILE A 419 16.74 -11.35 0.30
CA ILE A 419 15.43 -10.71 0.41
C ILE A 419 15.57 -9.22 0.09
N LEU A 420 14.83 -8.74 -0.91
CA LEU A 420 14.80 -7.35 -1.33
C LEU A 420 13.64 -6.60 -0.68
N LYS A 421 12.46 -7.25 -0.58
CA LYS A 421 11.25 -6.68 0.01
C LYS A 421 10.39 -7.78 0.63
N SER A 422 9.56 -7.41 1.60
CA SER A 422 8.67 -8.35 2.30
C SER A 422 7.30 -7.74 2.56
N ASN A 423 6.27 -8.59 2.59
CA ASN A 423 4.99 -8.33 3.22
C ASN A 423 4.62 -9.50 4.14
N GLU A 424 3.39 -9.55 4.65
CA GLU A 424 2.94 -10.60 5.58
C GLU A 424 2.93 -12.02 4.98
N GLU A 425 2.78 -12.14 3.66
CA GLU A 425 2.61 -13.45 2.98
C GLU A 425 3.81 -13.83 2.11
N TYR A 426 4.52 -12.86 1.52
CA TYR A 426 5.53 -13.10 0.50
C TYR A 426 6.80 -12.27 0.73
N TYR A 427 7.91 -12.83 0.21
CA TYR A 427 9.16 -12.11 -0.03
C TYR A 427 9.36 -11.90 -1.52
N THR A 428 9.90 -10.72 -1.89
CA THR A 428 10.55 -10.50 -3.19
C THR A 428 12.04 -10.69 -2.97
N ILE A 429 12.64 -11.61 -3.71
CA ILE A 429 14.06 -11.97 -3.60
C ILE A 429 14.82 -11.62 -4.88
N ARG A 430 16.13 -11.44 -4.75
CA ARG A 430 17.01 -11.13 -5.87
C ARG A 430 17.03 -12.28 -6.89
N LYS A 431 16.86 -11.94 -8.17
CA LYS A 431 17.01 -12.88 -9.29
C LYS A 431 18.44 -12.89 -9.84
N GLY A 432 18.85 -14.00 -10.45
CA GLY A 432 20.13 -14.11 -11.16
C GLY A 432 21.35 -14.31 -10.24
N MET A 433 21.15 -14.83 -9.02
CA MET A 433 22.25 -15.26 -8.14
C MET A 433 22.79 -16.62 -8.58
N ASP A 434 24.10 -16.81 -8.59
CA ASP A 434 24.77 -18.05 -9.03
C ASP A 434 24.27 -19.31 -8.30
N TYR A 435 24.02 -19.20 -7.00
CA TYR A 435 23.52 -20.30 -6.14
C TYR A 435 22.08 -20.13 -5.72
N GLY A 436 21.37 -19.16 -6.33
CA GLY A 436 20.01 -18.78 -5.99
C GLY A 436 18.95 -19.57 -6.75
N LEU A 437 17.72 -19.03 -6.72
CA LEU A 437 16.56 -19.56 -7.41
C LEU A 437 16.43 -19.00 -8.83
N SER A 438 15.78 -19.78 -9.67
CA SER A 438 15.36 -19.40 -11.02
C SER A 438 13.82 -19.38 -11.11
N VAL A 439 13.30 -18.67 -12.11
CA VAL A 439 11.86 -18.70 -12.44
C VAL A 439 11.45 -20.13 -12.75
N TYR A 440 10.29 -20.55 -12.28
CA TYR A 440 9.70 -21.90 -12.36
C TYR A 440 10.41 -22.97 -11.51
N ASP A 441 11.34 -22.60 -10.64
CA ASP A 441 11.83 -23.51 -9.62
C ASP A 441 10.68 -23.92 -8.68
N HIS A 442 10.63 -25.17 -8.28
CA HIS A 442 9.66 -25.66 -7.30
C HIS A 442 10.30 -25.67 -5.92
N ILE A 443 9.80 -24.87 -5.01
CA ILE A 443 10.28 -24.79 -3.63
C ILE A 443 9.29 -25.40 -2.65
N VAL A 444 9.80 -25.93 -1.55
CA VAL A 444 8.97 -26.46 -0.47
C VAL A 444 8.27 -25.30 0.23
N LEU A 445 6.94 -25.38 0.35
CA LEU A 445 6.12 -24.33 0.96
C LEU A 445 6.36 -24.18 2.47
N ASN A 446 6.69 -25.29 3.15
CA ASN A 446 6.96 -25.30 4.59
C ASN A 446 8.34 -25.93 4.84
N ALA A 447 9.34 -25.06 4.95
CA ALA A 447 10.76 -25.47 5.02
C ALA A 447 11.08 -26.34 6.24
N ASP A 448 10.35 -26.21 7.34
CA ASP A 448 10.57 -26.96 8.58
C ASP A 448 10.25 -28.47 8.45
N LEU A 449 9.52 -28.84 7.40
CA LEU A 449 9.11 -30.25 7.18
C LEU A 449 10.17 -31.08 6.44
N VAL A 450 11.23 -30.45 5.95
CA VAL A 450 12.23 -31.11 5.10
C VAL A 450 13.66 -30.81 5.55
N TYR A 451 14.57 -31.71 5.15
CA TYR A 451 16.01 -31.53 5.36
C TYR A 451 16.76 -31.79 4.03
N GLU A 452 17.99 -31.35 3.99
CA GLU A 452 18.88 -31.45 2.82
C GLU A 452 19.00 -32.89 2.31
N GLY A 453 18.79 -33.08 1.02
CA GLY A 453 18.90 -34.39 0.38
C GLY A 453 17.74 -35.35 0.70
N GLN A 454 16.64 -34.87 1.29
CA GLN A 454 15.43 -35.67 1.50
C GLN A 454 14.72 -35.93 0.16
N LEU A 455 14.34 -37.19 -0.08
CA LEU A 455 13.52 -37.53 -1.24
C LEU A 455 12.08 -37.08 -0.99
N ILE A 456 11.60 -36.21 -1.89
CA ILE A 456 10.23 -35.65 -1.89
C ILE A 456 9.43 -36.41 -2.93
N TYR A 457 8.42 -37.16 -2.50
CA TYR A 457 7.47 -37.77 -3.43
C TYR A 457 6.35 -36.77 -3.74
N GLN A 458 6.04 -36.61 -5.00
CA GLN A 458 4.87 -35.88 -5.48
C GLN A 458 3.60 -36.66 -5.23
#